data_e23147d586ee49d5568aedf1f5def174
#
_entry.id   e23147d586ee49d5568aedf1f5def174
#
_cell.length_a   1.000
_cell.length_b   1.000
_cell.length_c   1.000
_cell.angle_alpha   90.00
_cell.angle_beta   90.00
_cell.angle_gamma   90.00
#
_symmetry.space_group_name_H-M   'P 1'
#
loop_
_entity.id
_entity.type
_entity.pdbx_description
1 polymer ?
#
loop_
_entity_poly.entity_id
_entity_poly.type
_entity_poly.pdbx_seq_one_letter_code
_entity_poly.pdbx_strand_id
1 'polypeptide(L)'
;MNDLLVSLTGLSGFEFAHPMWFLILPLPLVVYYLVPAYRTKQMAIKVPFFSQLVEAIGETPLEGASQLTPSWWQRATLILSWLLVVCAMAKPTVLGEPQVRESLGRDVMVVVDLSGSMAEPDFTSRTGEKISRLDAAKEVLTEFVQSRKGDRLGLVLFGDAAFVQTPFTADQKVWLELLNQTDVAMAGQSTHLGDAIGLAIKVFEQSDKSRGALEQDQNREKVAIVLTDGNDTGSFVEPIDAAKVAKAKGVRVHVIAMGDPETIGETALDMDTIHRIAKESGGEAFEALNRDELSAAYDEIGKLEPQLYESTTYRPKQSLHHYLMALVVIMHLLAFSVATLKRRAATRSSLGESDV
;
A
#
# COMPACT_ATOMS: atom_id res chain seq x y z
N MET A 1 13.07 -25.90 -15.98
CA MET A 1 11.66 -26.00 -16.42
C MET A 1 11.10 -24.64 -16.79
N ASN A 2 11.44 -23.56 -16.08
CA ASN A 2 11.02 -22.18 -16.42
C ASN A 2 11.63 -21.69 -17.75
N ASP A 3 12.89 -21.97 -18.03
CA ASP A 3 13.57 -21.50 -19.27
C ASP A 3 12.99 -22.13 -20.55
N LEU A 4 12.50 -23.36 -20.45
CA LEU A 4 11.81 -24.07 -21.57
C LEU A 4 10.43 -23.48 -21.85
N LEU A 5 9.71 -23.01 -20.81
CA LEU A 5 8.39 -22.38 -20.96
C LEU A 5 8.51 -20.96 -21.53
N VAL A 6 9.53 -20.22 -21.16
CA VAL A 6 9.84 -18.88 -21.71
C VAL A 6 10.15 -18.97 -23.20
N SER A 7 10.87 -20.01 -23.64
CA SER A 7 11.19 -20.21 -25.06
C SER A 7 9.98 -20.61 -25.92
N LEU A 8 8.98 -21.28 -25.31
CA LEU A 8 7.78 -21.76 -25.99
C LEU A 8 6.64 -20.74 -26.05
N THR A 9 6.54 -19.84 -25.08
CA THR A 9 5.41 -18.92 -24.97
C THR A 9 5.72 -17.47 -25.36
N GLY A 10 7.00 -17.12 -25.47
CA GLY A 10 7.42 -15.72 -25.75
C GLY A 10 7.03 -14.73 -24.65
N LEU A 11 6.40 -15.18 -23.56
CA LEU A 11 5.96 -14.37 -22.43
C LEU A 11 7.08 -14.33 -21.39
N SER A 12 7.87 -13.29 -21.41
CA SER A 12 8.84 -13.01 -20.36
C SER A 12 8.11 -12.80 -19.04
N GLY A 13 8.30 -13.73 -18.09
CA GLY A 13 7.74 -13.63 -16.74
C GLY A 13 6.55 -14.54 -16.42
N PHE A 14 6.33 -15.60 -17.22
CA PHE A 14 5.34 -16.62 -16.91
C PHE A 14 5.94 -17.65 -15.93
N GLU A 15 5.30 -17.84 -14.78
CA GLU A 15 5.71 -18.77 -13.74
C GLU A 15 4.50 -19.51 -13.16
N PHE A 16 4.71 -20.76 -12.72
CA PHE A 16 3.74 -21.46 -11.90
C PHE A 16 4.08 -21.27 -10.42
N ALA A 17 3.16 -20.68 -9.65
CA ALA A 17 3.38 -20.44 -8.23
C ALA A 17 3.48 -21.74 -7.41
N HIS A 18 2.76 -22.79 -7.84
CA HIS A 18 2.70 -24.07 -7.13
C HIS A 18 2.86 -25.27 -8.08
N PRO A 19 4.05 -25.52 -8.64
CA PRO A 19 4.28 -26.59 -9.62
C PRO A 19 4.06 -28.01 -9.06
N MET A 20 4.05 -28.17 -7.74
CA MET A 20 3.80 -29.46 -7.07
C MET A 20 2.43 -30.06 -7.43
N TRP A 21 1.45 -29.25 -7.83
CA TRP A 21 0.12 -29.74 -8.23
C TRP A 21 0.14 -30.62 -9.49
N PHE A 22 1.17 -30.53 -10.34
CA PHE A 22 1.31 -31.43 -11.48
C PHE A 22 1.50 -32.90 -11.09
N LEU A 23 1.91 -33.20 -9.85
CA LEU A 23 2.01 -34.57 -9.34
C LEU A 23 0.64 -35.27 -9.26
N ILE A 24 -0.45 -34.56 -9.22
CA ILE A 24 -1.83 -35.09 -9.19
C ILE A 24 -2.32 -35.44 -10.59
N LEU A 25 -1.61 -35.04 -11.64
CA LEU A 25 -2.00 -35.32 -13.03
C LEU A 25 -2.30 -36.80 -13.33
N PRO A 26 -1.51 -37.80 -12.84
CA PRO A 26 -1.79 -39.21 -13.06
C PRO A 26 -2.93 -39.78 -12.21
N LEU A 27 -3.50 -39.05 -11.26
CA LEU A 27 -4.53 -39.53 -10.33
C LEU A 27 -5.75 -40.21 -11.03
N PRO A 28 -6.31 -39.66 -12.13
CA PRO A 28 -7.43 -40.34 -12.82
C PRO A 28 -7.06 -41.74 -13.38
N LEU A 29 -5.81 -41.91 -13.82
CA LEU A 29 -5.32 -43.20 -14.27
C LEU A 29 -5.23 -44.20 -13.10
N VAL A 30 -4.71 -43.74 -11.96
CA VAL A 30 -4.63 -44.54 -10.73
C VAL A 30 -6.04 -45.00 -10.31
N VAL A 31 -7.01 -44.06 -10.29
CA VAL A 31 -8.41 -44.38 -9.96
C VAL A 31 -9.00 -45.35 -10.96
N TYR A 32 -8.75 -45.16 -12.24
CA TYR A 32 -9.27 -46.06 -13.29
C TYR A 32 -8.78 -47.49 -13.15
N TYR A 33 -7.54 -47.73 -12.72
CA TYR A 33 -6.98 -49.08 -12.53
C TYR A 33 -7.32 -49.70 -11.18
N LEU A 34 -7.48 -48.90 -10.12
CA LEU A 34 -7.71 -49.39 -8.76
C LEU A 34 -9.19 -49.57 -8.42
N VAL A 35 -10.08 -48.73 -9.01
CA VAL A 35 -11.51 -48.77 -8.67
C VAL A 35 -12.28 -49.59 -9.70
N PRO A 36 -12.93 -50.69 -9.28
CA PRO A 36 -13.76 -51.51 -10.20
C PRO A 36 -14.94 -50.68 -10.72
N ALA A 37 -15.31 -50.91 -11.97
CA ALA A 37 -16.40 -50.21 -12.62
C ALA A 37 -17.71 -50.34 -11.82
N TYR A 38 -18.31 -49.20 -11.46
CA TYR A 38 -19.59 -49.16 -10.74
C TYR A 38 -20.71 -49.73 -11.63
N ARG A 39 -21.27 -50.89 -11.23
CA ARG A 39 -22.40 -51.52 -11.91
C ARG A 39 -23.68 -51.17 -11.18
N THR A 40 -24.54 -50.37 -11.76
CA THR A 40 -25.90 -50.14 -11.27
C THR A 40 -26.75 -51.37 -11.57
N LYS A 41 -27.16 -52.09 -10.53
CA LYS A 41 -28.19 -53.14 -10.70
C LYS A 41 -29.52 -52.43 -10.94
N GLN A 42 -30.04 -52.45 -12.17
CA GLN A 42 -31.41 -52.05 -12.41
C GLN A 42 -32.35 -53.11 -11.78
N MET A 43 -33.41 -52.63 -11.12
CA MET A 43 -34.46 -53.52 -10.64
C MET A 43 -35.03 -54.29 -11.85
N ALA A 44 -34.73 -55.55 -11.95
CA ALA A 44 -35.32 -56.39 -12.97
C ALA A 44 -36.83 -56.59 -12.66
N ILE A 45 -37.68 -56.20 -13.59
CA ILE A 45 -39.10 -56.53 -13.50
C ILE A 45 -39.22 -58.03 -13.79
N LYS A 46 -39.71 -58.82 -12.81
CA LYS A 46 -39.99 -60.21 -13.04
C LYS A 46 -41.17 -60.35 -14.00
N VAL A 47 -40.88 -60.71 -15.25
CA VAL A 47 -41.91 -61.01 -16.21
C VAL A 47 -42.20 -62.49 -16.13
N PRO A 48 -43.47 -62.94 -15.87
CA PRO A 48 -43.82 -64.32 -15.94
C PRO A 48 -43.64 -64.86 -17.37
N PHE A 49 -43.15 -66.10 -17.50
CA PHE A 49 -42.84 -66.72 -18.78
C PHE A 49 -41.67 -66.09 -19.58
N PHE A 50 -40.73 -65.44 -18.95
CA PHE A 50 -39.60 -64.80 -19.60
C PHE A 50 -38.78 -65.76 -20.51
N SER A 51 -38.55 -66.99 -20.05
CA SER A 51 -37.82 -68.00 -20.83
C SER A 51 -38.52 -68.40 -22.14
N GLN A 52 -39.85 -68.50 -22.14
CA GLN A 52 -40.63 -68.83 -23.33
C GLN A 52 -40.68 -67.61 -24.30
N LEU A 53 -40.69 -66.42 -23.79
CA LEU A 53 -40.68 -65.21 -24.59
C LEU A 53 -39.32 -64.95 -25.27
N VAL A 54 -38.22 -65.29 -24.59
CA VAL A 54 -36.86 -65.23 -25.13
C VAL A 54 -36.67 -66.30 -26.24
N GLU A 55 -37.18 -67.48 -26.04
CA GLU A 55 -37.11 -68.52 -27.03
C GLU A 55 -37.93 -68.19 -28.28
N ALA A 56 -39.07 -67.58 -28.12
CA ALA A 56 -39.92 -67.13 -29.23
C ALA A 56 -39.33 -65.92 -30.03
N ILE A 57 -38.58 -65.10 -29.44
CA ILE A 57 -37.94 -63.91 -30.08
C ILE A 57 -36.58 -64.30 -30.69
N GLY A 58 -35.94 -65.36 -30.23
CA GLY A 58 -34.65 -65.86 -30.78
C GLY A 58 -33.44 -65.00 -30.37
N GLU A 59 -33.60 -64.06 -29.39
CA GLU A 59 -32.52 -63.24 -28.90
C GLU A 59 -31.99 -63.76 -27.55
N THR A 60 -30.68 -63.80 -27.41
CA THR A 60 -30.05 -64.15 -26.11
C THR A 60 -30.19 -62.96 -25.14
N PRO A 61 -30.73 -63.18 -23.91
CA PRO A 61 -30.89 -62.12 -22.95
C PRO A 61 -29.55 -61.59 -22.58
N LEU A 62 -29.28 -60.29 -22.92
CA LEU A 62 -28.17 -59.53 -22.42
C LEU A 62 -28.34 -59.40 -20.92
N GLU A 63 -27.37 -59.85 -20.14
CA GLU A 63 -27.34 -59.64 -18.70
C GLU A 63 -27.56 -58.13 -18.42
N GLY A 64 -28.70 -57.83 -17.77
CA GLY A 64 -29.27 -56.50 -17.64
C GLY A 64 -28.49 -55.50 -16.77
N ALA A 65 -27.25 -55.27 -17.13
CA ALA A 65 -26.46 -54.16 -16.61
C ALA A 65 -26.20 -53.18 -17.76
N SER A 66 -27.06 -52.18 -17.90
CA SER A 66 -26.80 -51.06 -18.80
C SER A 66 -25.53 -50.37 -18.36
N GLN A 67 -24.41 -50.66 -18.99
CA GLN A 67 -23.21 -49.87 -18.88
C GLN A 67 -23.44 -48.62 -19.70
N LEU A 68 -23.63 -47.50 -19.00
CA LEU A 68 -23.52 -46.17 -19.62
C LEU A 68 -22.06 -45.98 -20.04
N THR A 69 -21.71 -46.46 -21.25
CA THR A 69 -20.38 -46.20 -21.80
C THR A 69 -20.35 -44.74 -22.24
N PRO A 70 -19.54 -43.89 -21.58
CA PRO A 70 -19.44 -42.48 -21.98
C PRO A 70 -18.90 -42.44 -23.42
N SER A 71 -19.52 -41.61 -24.24
CA SER A 71 -19.06 -41.37 -25.62
C SER A 71 -17.63 -40.81 -25.61
N TRP A 72 -16.88 -41.03 -26.70
CA TRP A 72 -15.51 -40.52 -26.80
C TRP A 72 -15.40 -39.02 -26.51
N TRP A 73 -16.40 -38.24 -26.89
CA TRP A 73 -16.56 -36.85 -26.59
C TRP A 73 -16.55 -36.53 -25.10
N GLN A 74 -17.33 -37.28 -24.33
CA GLN A 74 -17.42 -37.13 -22.87
C GLN A 74 -16.09 -37.46 -22.19
N ARG A 75 -15.40 -38.50 -22.69
CA ARG A 75 -14.06 -38.85 -22.20
C ARG A 75 -13.05 -37.74 -22.50
N ALA A 76 -13.06 -37.22 -23.71
CA ALA A 76 -12.18 -36.09 -24.10
C ALA A 76 -12.43 -34.85 -23.25
N THR A 77 -13.71 -34.49 -23.02
CA THR A 77 -14.08 -33.34 -22.17
C THR A 77 -13.59 -33.54 -20.73
N LEU A 78 -13.73 -34.74 -20.15
CA LEU A 78 -13.26 -35.05 -18.80
C LEU A 78 -11.74 -34.97 -18.68
N ILE A 79 -11.00 -35.52 -19.64
CA ILE A 79 -9.53 -35.48 -19.66
C ILE A 79 -9.06 -34.01 -19.79
N LEU A 80 -9.65 -33.24 -20.71
CA LEU A 80 -9.28 -31.87 -20.92
C LEU A 80 -9.60 -30.97 -19.70
N SER A 81 -10.77 -31.21 -19.08
CA SER A 81 -11.13 -30.48 -17.85
C SER A 81 -10.17 -30.79 -16.69
N TRP A 82 -9.77 -32.07 -16.54
CA TRP A 82 -8.78 -32.44 -15.54
C TRP A 82 -7.45 -31.72 -15.74
N LEU A 83 -6.93 -31.69 -16.98
CA LEU A 83 -5.71 -30.97 -17.31
C LEU A 83 -5.82 -29.50 -16.98
N LEU A 84 -6.93 -28.85 -17.35
CA LEU A 84 -7.16 -27.43 -17.08
C LEU A 84 -7.27 -27.13 -15.58
N VAL A 85 -7.94 -28.00 -14.81
CA VAL A 85 -8.05 -27.86 -13.36
C VAL A 85 -6.68 -27.99 -12.69
N VAL A 86 -5.89 -29.00 -13.07
CA VAL A 86 -4.53 -29.16 -12.52
C VAL A 86 -3.64 -27.96 -12.89
N CYS A 87 -3.73 -27.44 -14.12
CA CYS A 87 -3.04 -26.22 -14.52
C CYS A 87 -3.52 -25.00 -13.71
N ALA A 88 -4.82 -24.88 -13.44
CA ALA A 88 -5.37 -23.80 -12.62
C ALA A 88 -4.88 -23.90 -11.16
N MET A 89 -4.80 -25.12 -10.59
CA MET A 89 -4.26 -25.36 -9.24
C MET A 89 -2.76 -25.04 -9.16
N ALA A 90 -2.00 -25.27 -10.22
CA ALA A 90 -0.59 -24.84 -10.31
C ALA A 90 -0.43 -23.31 -10.29
N LYS A 91 -1.54 -22.55 -10.38
CA LYS A 91 -1.61 -21.09 -10.29
C LYS A 91 -0.62 -20.41 -11.24
N PRO A 92 -0.90 -20.41 -12.56
CA PRO A 92 -0.09 -19.67 -13.52
C PRO A 92 -0.15 -18.17 -13.19
N THR A 93 1.02 -17.53 -13.11
CA THR A 93 1.19 -16.11 -12.80
C THR A 93 2.02 -15.45 -13.88
N VAL A 94 1.66 -14.21 -14.21
CA VAL A 94 2.42 -13.34 -15.11
C VAL A 94 2.87 -12.13 -14.30
N LEU A 95 4.11 -11.69 -14.52
CA LEU A 95 4.62 -10.46 -13.95
C LEU A 95 3.91 -9.28 -14.61
N GLY A 96 3.21 -8.50 -13.80
CA GLY A 96 2.58 -7.26 -14.23
C GLY A 96 3.59 -6.16 -14.55
N GLU A 97 3.09 -5.02 -14.99
CA GLU A 97 3.92 -3.84 -15.22
C GLU A 97 4.65 -3.42 -13.94
N PRO A 98 5.92 -2.99 -14.05
CA PRO A 98 6.66 -2.53 -12.90
C PRO A 98 5.98 -1.32 -12.27
N GLN A 99 5.53 -1.47 -11.03
CA GLN A 99 5.04 -0.36 -10.23
C GLN A 99 6.19 0.17 -9.39
N VAL A 100 6.50 1.43 -9.57
CA VAL A 100 7.47 2.13 -8.73
C VAL A 100 6.77 2.49 -7.43
N ARG A 101 7.13 1.80 -6.35
CA ARG A 101 6.73 2.19 -5.01
C ARG A 101 7.74 3.19 -4.50
N GLU A 102 7.38 4.45 -4.50
CA GLU A 102 8.16 5.50 -3.88
C GLU A 102 8.14 5.26 -2.36
N SER A 103 9.27 4.91 -1.80
CA SER A 103 9.42 4.83 -0.35
C SER A 103 9.59 6.26 0.17
N LEU A 104 8.65 6.71 1.01
CA LEU A 104 8.71 8.00 1.67
C LEU A 104 9.94 8.03 2.58
N GLY A 105 10.92 8.88 2.27
CA GLY A 105 12.24 8.81 2.90
C GLY A 105 12.29 9.31 4.33
N ARG A 106 11.55 10.39 4.69
CA ARG A 106 11.66 11.07 5.98
C ARG A 106 10.32 11.55 6.51
N ASP A 107 10.29 11.70 7.82
CA ASP A 107 9.23 12.39 8.53
C ASP A 107 9.80 13.74 9.02
N VAL A 108 9.30 14.83 8.46
CA VAL A 108 9.72 16.19 8.81
C VAL A 108 8.60 16.89 9.58
N MET A 109 8.86 17.24 10.84
CA MET A 109 7.94 18.03 11.65
C MET A 109 8.36 19.48 11.63
N VAL A 110 7.51 20.33 11.09
CA VAL A 110 7.70 21.78 11.16
C VAL A 110 6.98 22.29 12.42
N VAL A 111 7.70 23.02 13.26
CA VAL A 111 7.21 23.57 14.53
C VAL A 111 7.31 25.08 14.42
N VAL A 112 6.15 25.77 14.38
CA VAL A 112 6.08 27.21 14.08
C VAL A 112 5.59 27.96 15.31
N ASP A 113 6.33 28.97 15.68
CA ASP A 113 5.96 29.95 16.70
C ASP A 113 4.82 30.87 16.19
N LEU A 114 3.80 31.03 17.03
CA LEU A 114 2.69 31.96 16.80
C LEU A 114 2.58 33.00 17.91
N SER A 115 3.68 33.23 18.67
CA SER A 115 3.73 34.24 19.71
C SER A 115 3.53 35.67 19.15
N GLY A 116 3.26 36.59 20.02
CA GLY A 116 2.93 37.97 19.62
C GLY A 116 4.00 38.66 18.80
N SER A 117 5.30 38.37 19.01
CA SER A 117 6.44 38.90 18.28
C SER A 117 6.47 38.52 16.81
N MET A 118 5.87 37.36 16.43
CA MET A 118 5.76 36.92 15.04
C MET A 118 4.87 37.84 14.18
N ALA A 119 4.13 38.79 14.79
CA ALA A 119 3.37 39.80 14.07
C ALA A 119 4.23 41.00 13.62
N GLU A 120 5.49 41.11 14.08
CA GLU A 120 6.32 42.23 13.73
C GLU A 120 6.62 42.33 12.22
N PRO A 121 6.40 43.51 11.56
CA PRO A 121 6.56 43.66 10.13
C PRO A 121 8.00 44.11 9.77
N ASP A 122 8.99 43.39 10.24
CA ASP A 122 10.41 43.67 10.03
C ASP A 122 11.02 42.89 8.85
N PHE A 123 10.33 41.88 8.34
CA PHE A 123 10.73 41.13 7.14
C PHE A 123 10.26 41.80 5.84
N THR A 124 10.86 41.38 4.73
CA THR A 124 10.53 41.90 3.40
C THR A 124 10.09 40.74 2.50
N SER A 125 8.90 40.84 1.90
CA SER A 125 8.38 39.90 0.93
C SER A 125 9.21 39.83 -0.37
N ARG A 126 8.97 38.85 -1.21
CA ARG A 126 9.52 38.78 -2.59
C ARG A 126 9.18 40.00 -3.42
N THR A 127 8.03 40.64 -3.15
CA THR A 127 7.57 41.84 -3.87
C THR A 127 8.21 43.15 -3.35
N GLY A 128 9.01 43.07 -2.27
CA GLY A 128 9.64 44.24 -1.64
C GLY A 128 8.77 44.93 -0.60
N GLU A 129 7.60 44.36 -0.26
CA GLU A 129 6.72 44.91 0.76
C GLU A 129 7.15 44.44 2.15
N LYS A 130 6.91 45.25 3.17
CA LYS A 130 7.11 44.87 4.57
C LYS A 130 5.99 43.89 4.99
N ILE A 131 6.38 42.75 5.50
CA ILE A 131 5.48 41.70 5.96
C ILE A 131 5.84 41.24 7.37
N SER A 132 4.91 40.54 8.04
CA SER A 132 5.18 39.97 9.35
C SER A 132 6.18 38.81 9.25
N ARG A 133 6.84 38.49 10.39
CA ARG A 133 7.73 37.30 10.49
C ARG A 133 6.98 36.05 10.12
N LEU A 134 5.74 35.90 10.59
CA LEU A 134 4.89 34.73 10.26
C LEU A 134 4.61 34.63 8.75
N ASP A 135 4.31 35.76 8.08
CA ASP A 135 4.05 35.75 6.64
C ASP A 135 5.31 35.40 5.85
N ALA A 136 6.48 35.92 6.28
CA ALA A 136 7.76 35.55 5.70
C ALA A 136 8.05 34.07 5.87
N ALA A 137 7.76 33.52 7.05
CA ALA A 137 7.87 32.06 7.30
C ALA A 137 6.96 31.26 6.38
N LYS A 138 5.69 31.64 6.18
CA LYS A 138 4.75 30.99 5.26
C LYS A 138 5.24 31.00 3.82
N GLU A 139 5.78 32.13 3.34
CA GLU A 139 6.35 32.22 1.99
C GLU A 139 7.49 31.22 1.80
N VAL A 140 8.47 31.20 2.71
CA VAL A 140 9.65 30.35 2.61
C VAL A 140 9.29 28.88 2.82
N LEU A 141 8.40 28.56 3.77
CA LEU A 141 7.90 27.20 3.97
C LEU A 141 7.16 26.67 2.74
N THR A 142 6.44 27.54 2.01
CA THR A 142 5.78 27.14 0.77
C THR A 142 6.80 26.71 -0.28
N GLU A 143 7.90 27.43 -0.44
CA GLU A 143 8.99 27.08 -1.35
C GLU A 143 9.71 25.81 -0.91
N PHE A 144 10.00 25.69 0.39
CA PHE A 144 10.63 24.52 0.97
C PHE A 144 9.80 23.24 0.72
N VAL A 145 8.51 23.27 1.01
CA VAL A 145 7.62 22.11 0.83
C VAL A 145 7.51 21.68 -0.63
N GLN A 146 7.43 22.64 -1.56
CA GLN A 146 7.35 22.33 -3.00
C GLN A 146 8.62 21.65 -3.53
N SER A 147 9.77 21.89 -2.91
CA SER A 147 11.04 21.23 -3.26
C SER A 147 11.15 19.80 -2.70
N ARG A 148 10.30 19.42 -1.73
CA ARG A 148 10.39 18.17 -0.95
C ARG A 148 9.42 17.09 -1.42
N LYS A 149 9.71 16.47 -2.55
CA LYS A 149 8.93 15.33 -3.03
C LYS A 149 9.36 14.06 -2.29
N GLY A 150 8.38 13.36 -1.68
CA GLY A 150 8.60 12.08 -1.02
C GLY A 150 8.71 12.12 0.50
N ASP A 151 8.86 13.29 1.12
CA ASP A 151 8.82 13.45 2.58
C ASP A 151 7.36 13.51 3.09
N ARG A 152 7.14 13.03 4.32
CA ARG A 152 5.89 13.30 5.05
C ARG A 152 6.11 14.51 5.95
N LEU A 153 5.19 15.44 5.89
CA LEU A 153 5.26 16.70 6.61
C LEU A 153 4.22 16.71 7.73
N GLY A 154 4.62 17.06 8.94
CA GLY A 154 3.76 17.39 10.05
C GLY A 154 3.87 18.88 10.40
N LEU A 155 2.87 19.43 11.07
CA LEU A 155 2.83 20.80 11.51
C LEU A 155 2.39 20.89 12.97
N VAL A 156 3.24 21.42 13.81
CA VAL A 156 2.97 21.79 15.20
C VAL A 156 3.03 23.31 15.28
N LEU A 157 2.07 23.90 15.94
CA LEU A 157 1.99 25.32 16.22
C LEU A 157 2.10 25.52 17.72
N PHE A 158 2.76 26.60 18.15
CA PHE A 158 2.92 26.87 19.57
C PHE A 158 2.91 28.36 19.91
N GLY A 159 2.59 28.64 21.16
CA GLY A 159 2.56 29.93 21.83
C GLY A 159 2.50 29.65 23.34
N ASP A 160 1.40 30.03 24.02
CA ASP A 160 1.12 29.61 25.42
C ASP A 160 0.89 28.11 25.54
N ALA A 161 0.48 27.45 24.46
CA ALA A 161 0.32 26.01 24.37
C ALA A 161 0.74 25.52 22.99
N ALA A 162 1.27 24.28 22.94
CA ALA A 162 1.58 23.64 21.68
C ALA A 162 0.45 22.69 21.25
N PHE A 163 0.11 22.69 19.95
CA PHE A 163 -0.88 21.78 19.38
C PHE A 163 -0.49 21.30 17.98
N VAL A 164 -1.01 20.13 17.62
CA VAL A 164 -0.77 19.54 16.31
C VAL A 164 -1.80 20.07 15.32
N GLN A 165 -1.36 20.90 14.38
CA GLN A 165 -2.21 21.40 13.29
C GLN A 165 -2.40 20.32 12.23
N THR A 166 -1.33 19.56 11.92
CA THR A 166 -1.37 18.48 10.96
C THR A 166 -0.45 17.36 11.41
N PRO A 167 -0.95 16.11 11.56
CA PRO A 167 -0.09 14.95 11.72
C PRO A 167 0.71 14.71 10.42
N PHE A 168 1.65 13.76 10.42
CA PHE A 168 2.45 13.45 9.24
C PHE A 168 1.58 13.05 8.03
N THR A 169 1.63 13.87 6.98
CA THR A 169 0.95 13.65 5.70
C THR A 169 1.92 13.75 4.53
N ALA A 170 1.66 12.96 3.48
CA ALA A 170 2.34 13.11 2.19
C ALA A 170 1.64 14.13 1.28
N ASP A 171 0.45 14.59 1.66
CA ASP A 171 -0.32 15.58 0.89
C ASP A 171 0.17 17.00 1.20
N GLN A 172 1.12 17.47 0.40
CA GLN A 172 1.69 18.82 0.52
C GLN A 172 0.65 19.91 0.34
N LYS A 173 -0.39 19.70 -0.47
CA LYS A 173 -1.42 20.71 -0.70
C LYS A 173 -2.25 20.98 0.53
N VAL A 174 -2.70 19.89 1.18
CA VAL A 174 -3.45 19.98 2.45
C VAL A 174 -2.58 20.63 3.53
N TRP A 175 -1.29 20.25 3.61
CA TRP A 175 -0.36 20.80 4.57
C TRP A 175 -0.20 22.32 4.40
N LEU A 176 0.01 22.80 3.16
CA LEU A 176 0.11 24.22 2.84
C LEU A 176 -1.18 25.00 3.12
N GLU A 177 -2.33 24.40 2.82
CA GLU A 177 -3.63 25.01 3.13
C GLU A 177 -3.78 25.23 4.64
N LEU A 178 -3.43 24.24 5.46
CA LEU A 178 -3.49 24.34 6.91
C LEU A 178 -2.45 25.33 7.47
N LEU A 179 -1.27 25.43 6.88
CA LEU A 179 -0.29 26.47 7.24
C LEU A 179 -0.83 27.86 6.92
N ASN A 180 -1.44 28.07 5.76
CA ASN A 180 -1.95 29.38 5.35
C ASN A 180 -3.14 29.85 6.23
N GLN A 181 -3.85 28.92 6.85
CA GLN A 181 -4.94 29.24 7.80
C GLN A 181 -4.44 29.64 9.19
N THR A 182 -3.15 29.54 9.47
CA THR A 182 -2.60 29.93 10.78
C THR A 182 -2.49 31.46 10.89
N ASP A 183 -2.67 31.97 12.11
CA ASP A 183 -2.54 33.37 12.40
C ASP A 183 -1.81 33.58 13.74
N VAL A 184 -1.22 34.75 13.91
CA VAL A 184 -0.54 35.13 15.15
C VAL A 184 -1.51 35.07 16.32
N ALA A 185 -1.02 34.68 17.48
CA ALA A 185 -1.76 34.49 18.73
C ALA A 185 -2.86 33.42 18.73
N MET A 186 -2.97 32.58 17.70
CA MET A 186 -3.89 31.41 17.73
C MET A 186 -3.52 30.41 18.85
N ALA A 187 -2.23 30.36 19.23
CA ALA A 187 -1.71 29.50 20.30
C ALA A 187 -1.41 30.26 21.60
N GLY A 188 -1.77 31.55 21.68
CA GLY A 188 -1.41 32.46 22.76
C GLY A 188 -0.28 33.39 22.36
N GLN A 189 0.21 34.22 23.32
CA GLN A 189 1.20 35.25 23.02
C GLN A 189 2.61 34.94 23.52
N SER A 190 2.74 33.96 24.41
CA SER A 190 4.02 33.49 24.97
C SER A 190 4.73 32.53 24.03
N THR A 191 5.94 32.11 24.42
CA THR A 191 6.78 31.18 23.64
C THR A 191 7.13 29.96 24.51
N HIS A 192 6.38 28.86 24.41
CA HIS A 192 6.66 27.64 25.15
C HIS A 192 7.39 26.63 24.23
N LEU A 193 8.65 26.91 23.97
CA LEU A 193 9.51 26.19 23.02
C LEU A 193 9.76 24.74 23.43
N GLY A 194 10.02 24.49 24.71
CA GLY A 194 10.30 23.15 25.22
C GLY A 194 9.10 22.22 25.11
N ASP A 195 7.90 22.72 25.37
CA ASP A 195 6.64 21.98 25.25
C ASP A 195 6.34 21.64 23.77
N ALA A 196 6.65 22.58 22.86
CA ALA A 196 6.50 22.37 21.42
C ALA A 196 7.41 21.25 20.90
N ILE A 197 8.70 21.23 21.30
CA ILE A 197 9.63 20.15 20.97
C ILE A 197 9.14 18.82 21.57
N GLY A 198 8.68 18.84 22.84
CA GLY A 198 8.13 17.67 23.51
C GLY A 198 6.91 17.09 22.77
N LEU A 199 6.00 17.95 22.30
CA LEU A 199 4.85 17.53 21.50
C LEU A 199 5.27 16.95 20.15
N ALA A 200 6.23 17.56 19.47
CA ALA A 200 6.75 17.05 18.20
C ALA A 200 7.31 15.61 18.38
N ILE A 201 8.11 15.37 19.43
CA ILE A 201 8.64 14.04 19.76
C ILE A 201 7.51 13.04 19.97
N LYS A 202 6.45 13.42 20.70
CA LYS A 202 5.29 12.57 20.96
C LYS A 202 4.56 12.19 19.66
N VAL A 203 4.45 13.10 18.69
CA VAL A 203 3.85 12.83 17.37
C VAL A 203 4.70 11.83 16.60
N PHE A 204 6.02 11.94 16.61
CA PHE A 204 6.92 10.95 16.02
C PHE A 204 6.70 9.56 16.63
N GLU A 205 6.64 9.47 17.96
CA GLU A 205 6.40 8.19 18.64
C GLU A 205 5.04 7.58 18.29
N GLN A 206 4.01 8.39 18.19
CA GLN A 206 2.67 7.93 17.79
C GLN A 206 2.66 7.43 16.34
N SER A 207 3.36 8.12 15.45
CA SER A 207 3.53 7.70 14.07
C SER A 207 4.22 6.34 13.97
N ASP A 208 5.26 6.11 14.75
CA ASP A 208 5.97 4.83 14.80
C ASP A 208 5.08 3.68 15.31
N LYS A 209 4.29 3.93 16.35
CA LYS A 209 3.36 2.93 16.91
C LYS A 209 2.22 2.57 15.95
N SER A 210 1.81 3.52 15.12
CA SER A 210 0.72 3.33 14.15
C SER A 210 1.18 2.56 12.90
N ARG A 211 2.48 2.38 12.69
CA ARG A 211 3.03 1.58 11.61
C ARG A 211 2.88 0.10 11.94
N GLY A 212 2.31 -0.67 11.01
CA GLY A 212 2.24 -2.12 11.15
C GLY A 212 3.63 -2.77 11.13
N ALA A 213 3.74 -3.99 11.65
CA ALA A 213 5.01 -4.73 11.76
C ALA A 213 5.77 -4.90 10.42
N LEU A 214 5.08 -4.81 9.29
CA LEU A 214 5.67 -4.90 7.94
C LEU A 214 6.36 -3.60 7.47
N GLU A 215 6.05 -2.46 8.11
CA GLU A 215 6.63 -1.16 7.78
C GLU A 215 7.70 -0.72 8.80
N GLN A 216 7.84 -1.44 9.92
CA GLN A 216 8.84 -1.15 10.97
C GLN A 216 10.28 -1.33 10.49
N ASP A 217 10.50 -2.07 9.39
CA ASP A 217 11.84 -2.30 8.82
C ASP A 217 12.37 -1.09 8.02
N GLN A 218 11.55 -0.06 7.77
CA GLN A 218 11.97 1.18 7.15
C GLN A 218 12.34 2.19 8.23
N ASN A 219 13.63 2.29 8.52
CA ASN A 219 14.19 3.28 9.45
C ASN A 219 14.12 4.67 8.81
N ARG A 220 12.94 5.33 8.91
CA ARG A 220 12.76 6.69 8.41
C ARG A 220 13.51 7.67 9.29
N GLU A 221 14.22 8.59 8.67
CA GLU A 221 14.83 9.69 9.38
C GLU A 221 13.76 10.62 9.94
N LYS A 222 13.99 11.13 11.13
CA LYS A 222 13.09 12.01 11.88
C LYS A 222 13.75 13.34 12.08
N VAL A 223 13.17 14.36 11.49
CA VAL A 223 13.70 15.72 11.52
C VAL A 223 12.61 16.66 12.04
N ALA A 224 12.92 17.44 13.06
CA ALA A 224 12.09 18.56 13.49
C ALA A 224 12.78 19.87 13.10
N ILE A 225 12.05 20.79 12.48
CA ILE A 225 12.51 22.14 12.15
C ILE A 225 11.67 23.10 12.97
N VAL A 226 12.30 23.73 13.93
CA VAL A 226 11.66 24.67 14.84
C VAL A 226 11.95 26.09 14.36
N LEU A 227 10.89 26.87 14.20
CA LEU A 227 10.95 28.27 13.83
C LEU A 227 10.46 29.10 15.01
N THR A 228 11.29 29.99 15.55
CA THR A 228 10.96 30.85 16.68
C THR A 228 11.67 32.19 16.56
N ASP A 229 11.08 33.21 17.11
CA ASP A 229 11.66 34.55 17.21
C ASP A 229 11.83 35.03 18.66
N GLY A 230 11.59 34.12 19.63
CA GLY A 230 11.63 34.44 21.06
C GLY A 230 12.36 33.39 21.90
N ASN A 231 12.62 33.77 23.13
CA ASN A 231 13.15 32.91 24.16
C ASN A 231 12.01 32.12 24.81
N ASP A 232 12.35 30.96 25.37
CA ASP A 232 11.39 30.19 26.16
C ASP A 232 10.91 31.02 27.36
N THR A 233 9.60 31.16 27.52
CA THR A 233 8.98 31.99 28.55
C THR A 233 8.32 31.23 29.68
N GLY A 234 8.49 29.91 29.73
CA GLY A 234 7.94 29.10 30.83
C GLY A 234 7.35 27.77 30.45
N SER A 235 7.98 27.05 29.51
CA SER A 235 7.65 25.66 29.21
C SER A 235 7.69 24.79 30.47
N PHE A 236 6.81 23.79 30.52
CA PHE A 236 6.85 22.74 31.57
C PHE A 236 8.11 21.89 31.46
N VAL A 237 8.58 21.68 30.24
CA VAL A 237 9.82 20.95 29.96
C VAL A 237 10.87 21.95 29.47
N GLU A 238 12.03 22.00 30.13
CA GLU A 238 13.11 22.85 29.63
C GLU A 238 13.50 22.46 28.20
N PRO A 239 13.70 23.45 27.29
CA PRO A 239 13.99 23.17 25.87
C PRO A 239 15.22 22.28 25.66
N ILE A 240 16.27 22.43 26.50
CA ILE A 240 17.48 21.61 26.43
C ILE A 240 17.19 20.17 26.80
N ASP A 241 16.34 19.94 27.81
CA ASP A 241 15.96 18.57 28.20
C ASP A 241 15.05 17.92 27.13
N ALA A 242 14.14 18.70 26.53
CA ALA A 242 13.39 18.25 25.37
C ALA A 242 14.32 17.83 24.22
N ALA A 243 15.39 18.60 23.94
CA ALA A 243 16.38 18.25 22.92
C ALA A 243 17.14 16.95 23.21
N LYS A 244 17.51 16.69 24.48
CA LYS A 244 18.14 15.42 24.90
C LYS A 244 17.19 14.23 24.68
N VAL A 245 15.90 14.41 24.99
CA VAL A 245 14.87 13.40 24.72
C VAL A 245 14.71 13.16 23.21
N ALA A 246 14.72 14.24 22.40
CA ALA A 246 14.70 14.13 20.94
C ALA A 246 15.83 13.23 20.43
N LYS A 247 17.06 13.48 20.86
CA LYS A 247 18.23 12.64 20.53
C LYS A 247 18.04 11.17 20.91
N ALA A 248 17.55 10.93 22.13
CA ALA A 248 17.31 9.56 22.61
C ALA A 248 16.25 8.81 21.75
N LYS A 249 15.35 9.56 21.10
CA LYS A 249 14.32 9.04 20.19
C LYS A 249 14.74 9.06 18.70
N GLY A 250 15.97 9.46 18.40
CA GLY A 250 16.50 9.55 17.04
C GLY A 250 15.89 10.68 16.24
N VAL A 251 15.40 11.75 16.88
CA VAL A 251 14.87 12.95 16.24
C VAL A 251 15.94 14.03 16.26
N ARG A 252 16.35 14.52 15.08
CA ARG A 252 17.23 15.70 14.95
C ARG A 252 16.37 16.95 14.97
N VAL A 253 16.77 17.94 15.76
CA VAL A 253 16.04 19.21 15.86
C VAL A 253 16.92 20.33 15.32
N HIS A 254 16.52 20.89 14.19
CA HIS A 254 17.09 22.12 13.66
C HIS A 254 16.28 23.31 14.18
N VAL A 255 16.95 24.37 14.58
CA VAL A 255 16.29 25.56 15.08
C VAL A 255 16.63 26.74 14.18
N ILE A 256 15.64 27.46 13.71
CA ILE A 256 15.80 28.71 12.96
C ILE A 256 15.30 29.85 13.85
N ALA A 257 16.21 30.69 14.26
CA ALA A 257 15.94 31.90 15.03
C ALA A 257 15.67 33.08 14.09
N MET A 258 14.49 33.69 14.21
CA MET A 258 14.08 34.82 13.38
C MET A 258 14.24 36.11 14.16
N GLY A 259 14.75 37.17 13.52
CA GLY A 259 14.92 38.50 14.12
C GLY A 259 16.36 38.81 14.48
N ASP A 260 16.60 40.07 14.90
CA ASP A 260 17.94 40.57 15.17
C ASP A 260 18.43 40.18 16.57
N PRO A 261 19.46 39.31 16.68
CA PRO A 261 20.04 38.91 17.98
C PRO A 261 20.74 40.05 18.69
N GLU A 262 21.10 41.18 18.01
CA GLU A 262 21.71 42.35 18.61
C GLU A 262 20.70 43.26 19.30
N THR A 263 19.40 42.93 19.23
CA THR A 263 18.36 43.69 19.94
C THR A 263 18.62 43.67 21.44
N ILE A 264 18.83 44.83 22.06
CA ILE A 264 19.13 44.93 23.50
C ILE A 264 17.80 45.00 24.25
N GLY A 265 17.61 44.12 25.24
CA GLY A 265 16.44 44.12 26.12
C GLY A 265 15.89 42.75 26.44
N GLU A 266 14.68 42.68 26.99
CA GLU A 266 13.96 41.44 27.32
C GLU A 266 13.58 40.61 26.08
N THR A 267 13.66 41.21 24.90
CA THR A 267 13.40 40.58 23.59
C THR A 267 14.65 40.04 22.89
N ALA A 268 15.85 40.19 23.53
CA ALA A 268 17.08 39.65 22.95
C ALA A 268 17.04 38.12 22.90
N LEU A 269 17.28 37.56 21.70
CA LEU A 269 17.33 36.13 21.49
C LEU A 269 18.53 35.46 22.23
N ASP A 270 18.28 34.47 23.06
CA ASP A 270 19.32 33.66 23.68
C ASP A 270 19.87 32.62 22.69
N MET A 271 20.77 33.09 21.83
CA MET A 271 21.39 32.25 20.81
C MET A 271 22.21 31.07 21.43
N ASP A 272 22.74 31.23 22.63
CA ASP A 272 23.47 30.17 23.32
C ASP A 272 22.53 29.01 23.65
N THR A 273 21.35 29.29 24.15
CA THR A 273 20.32 28.28 24.39
C THR A 273 19.85 27.63 23.09
N ILE A 274 19.60 28.40 22.03
CA ILE A 274 19.20 27.89 20.72
C ILE A 274 20.27 26.96 20.12
N HIS A 275 21.53 27.37 20.14
CA HIS A 275 22.64 26.51 19.68
C HIS A 275 22.79 25.23 20.52
N ARG A 276 22.55 25.31 21.84
CA ARG A 276 22.58 24.13 22.70
C ARG A 276 21.44 23.15 22.40
N ILE A 277 20.22 23.62 22.16
CA ILE A 277 19.07 22.79 21.77
C ILE A 277 19.40 22.00 20.50
N ALA A 278 19.85 22.69 19.45
CA ALA A 278 20.21 22.06 18.19
C ALA A 278 21.33 21.04 18.36
N LYS A 279 22.44 21.41 19.02
CA LYS A 279 23.60 20.55 19.26
C LYS A 279 23.27 19.32 20.11
N GLU A 280 22.48 19.47 21.17
CA GLU A 280 22.11 18.36 22.04
C GLU A 280 21.23 17.33 21.32
N SER A 281 20.39 17.76 20.38
CA SER A 281 19.57 16.87 19.56
C SER A 281 20.32 16.27 18.36
N GLY A 282 21.48 16.82 17.99
CA GLY A 282 22.24 16.41 16.80
C GLY A 282 21.84 17.12 15.52
N GLY A 283 21.12 18.26 15.65
CA GLY A 283 20.79 19.17 14.56
C GLY A 283 21.69 20.40 14.55
N GLU A 284 21.30 21.43 13.82
CA GLU A 284 22.00 22.71 13.69
C GLU A 284 21.05 23.89 13.95
N ALA A 285 21.62 25.02 14.39
CA ALA A 285 20.91 26.27 14.60
C ALA A 285 21.29 27.29 13.53
N PHE A 286 20.30 28.02 13.06
CA PHE A 286 20.43 29.02 12.01
C PHE A 286 19.82 30.34 12.49
N GLU A 287 20.40 31.43 12.03
CA GLU A 287 19.89 32.77 12.24
C GLU A 287 19.28 33.28 10.95
N ALA A 288 18.17 33.99 11.02
CA ALA A 288 17.51 34.59 9.88
C ALA A 288 17.03 35.99 10.21
N LEU A 289 17.79 37.00 9.77
CA LEU A 289 17.47 38.41 9.90
C LEU A 289 16.53 38.91 8.81
N ASN A 290 16.43 38.16 7.72
CA ASN A 290 15.63 38.51 6.57
C ASN A 290 15.16 37.21 5.85
N ARG A 291 14.26 37.41 4.88
CA ARG A 291 13.68 36.31 4.10
C ARG A 291 14.73 35.48 3.36
N ASP A 292 15.77 36.10 2.80
CA ASP A 292 16.79 35.42 2.01
C ASP A 292 17.64 34.50 2.89
N GLU A 293 17.98 34.96 4.11
CA GLU A 293 18.67 34.14 5.11
C GLU A 293 17.79 33.01 5.62
N LEU A 294 16.48 33.25 5.81
CA LEU A 294 15.52 32.22 6.15
C LEU A 294 15.44 31.15 5.06
N SER A 295 15.40 31.57 3.79
CA SER A 295 15.44 30.64 2.65
C SER A 295 16.75 29.84 2.61
N ALA A 296 17.88 30.52 2.85
CA ALA A 296 19.20 29.87 2.89
C ALA A 296 19.31 28.84 4.03
N ALA A 297 18.73 29.12 5.20
CA ALA A 297 18.67 28.17 6.32
C ALA A 297 17.90 26.88 5.94
N TYR A 298 16.75 27.02 5.28
CA TYR A 298 16.00 25.86 4.80
C TYR A 298 16.73 25.09 3.69
N ASP A 299 17.45 25.78 2.81
CA ASP A 299 18.28 25.13 1.78
C ASP A 299 19.44 24.36 2.41
N GLU A 300 20.07 24.91 3.47
CA GLU A 300 21.16 24.24 4.18
C GLU A 300 20.67 23.01 4.94
N ILE A 301 19.55 23.10 5.65
CA ILE A 301 18.86 21.93 6.25
C ILE A 301 18.59 20.89 5.15
N GLY A 302 18.23 21.33 3.96
CA GLY A 302 18.04 20.48 2.80
C GLY A 302 19.27 19.69 2.38
N LYS A 303 20.45 20.28 2.51
CA LYS A 303 21.73 19.62 2.18
C LYS A 303 22.21 18.71 3.32
N LEU A 304 22.02 19.13 4.58
CA LEU A 304 22.33 18.33 5.76
C LEU A 304 21.48 17.06 5.84
N GLU A 305 20.27 17.15 5.35
CA GLU A 305 19.28 16.10 5.36
C GLU A 305 18.99 15.61 3.92
N PRO A 306 19.92 14.88 3.28
CA PRO A 306 19.74 14.43 1.90
C PRO A 306 18.57 13.45 1.78
N GLN A 307 17.82 13.57 0.69
CA GLN A 307 16.70 12.67 0.41
C GLN A 307 17.22 11.27 0.08
N LEU A 308 16.98 10.31 0.95
CA LEU A 308 17.16 8.89 0.65
C LEU A 308 15.95 8.40 -0.14
N TYR A 309 16.06 8.53 -1.46
CA TYR A 309 15.03 8.07 -2.38
C TYR A 309 15.28 6.60 -2.72
N GLU A 310 14.74 5.67 -1.95
CA GLU A 310 14.71 4.27 -2.36
C GLU A 310 13.46 4.01 -3.20
N SER A 311 13.66 4.02 -4.50
CA SER A 311 12.63 3.56 -5.42
C SER A 311 12.70 2.04 -5.55
N THR A 312 11.83 1.35 -4.83
CA THR A 312 11.72 -0.10 -4.98
C THR A 312 10.74 -0.42 -6.10
N THR A 313 11.26 -0.96 -7.20
CA THR A 313 10.44 -1.41 -8.31
C THR A 313 9.80 -2.76 -7.95
N TYR A 314 8.52 -2.76 -7.63
CA TYR A 314 7.74 -3.96 -7.38
C TYR A 314 6.95 -4.34 -8.62
N ARG A 315 7.07 -5.61 -9.05
CA ARG A 315 6.25 -6.18 -10.12
C ARG A 315 5.17 -7.07 -9.51
N PRO A 316 3.89 -6.64 -9.50
CA PRO A 316 2.82 -7.45 -8.94
C PRO A 316 2.63 -8.72 -9.80
N LYS A 317 2.58 -9.89 -9.15
CA LYS A 317 2.27 -11.14 -9.83
C LYS A 317 0.76 -11.26 -10.02
N GLN A 318 0.30 -11.18 -11.26
CA GLN A 318 -1.11 -11.38 -11.61
C GLN A 318 -1.37 -12.86 -11.86
N SER A 319 -2.37 -13.43 -11.21
CA SER A 319 -2.72 -14.84 -11.36
C SER A 319 -3.79 -15.07 -12.42
N LEU A 320 -3.56 -16.02 -13.33
CA LEU A 320 -4.46 -16.33 -14.46
C LEU A 320 -5.36 -17.55 -14.21
N HIS A 321 -5.33 -18.15 -13.01
CA HIS A 321 -6.06 -19.40 -12.70
C HIS A 321 -7.58 -19.28 -12.91
N HIS A 322 -8.17 -18.11 -12.68
CA HIS A 322 -9.61 -17.88 -12.84
C HIS A 322 -10.08 -18.00 -14.30
N TYR A 323 -9.25 -17.63 -15.28
CA TYR A 323 -9.58 -17.82 -16.70
C TYR A 323 -9.63 -19.31 -17.08
N LEU A 324 -8.71 -20.12 -16.55
CA LEU A 324 -8.70 -21.56 -16.78
C LEU A 324 -9.94 -22.21 -16.16
N MET A 325 -10.33 -21.81 -14.94
CA MET A 325 -11.54 -22.31 -14.30
C MET A 325 -12.80 -21.87 -15.05
N ALA A 326 -12.88 -20.64 -15.52
CA ALA A 326 -13.99 -20.17 -16.35
C ALA A 326 -14.12 -21.01 -17.66
N LEU A 327 -12.99 -21.30 -18.29
CA LEU A 327 -12.97 -22.16 -19.50
C LEU A 327 -13.52 -23.57 -19.21
N VAL A 328 -13.16 -24.18 -18.06
CA VAL A 328 -13.70 -25.49 -17.64
C VAL A 328 -15.22 -25.43 -17.50
N VAL A 329 -15.75 -24.39 -16.83
CA VAL A 329 -17.19 -24.23 -16.65
C VAL A 329 -17.92 -24.07 -18.00
N ILE A 330 -17.41 -23.19 -18.86
CA ILE A 330 -17.99 -22.97 -20.20
C ILE A 330 -17.98 -24.27 -21.01
N MET A 331 -16.89 -25.01 -21.01
CA MET A 331 -16.77 -26.30 -21.72
C MET A 331 -17.80 -27.31 -21.24
N HIS A 332 -18.04 -27.45 -19.94
CA HIS A 332 -19.05 -28.35 -19.38
C HIS A 332 -20.47 -27.89 -19.73
N LEU A 333 -20.77 -26.62 -19.67
CA LEU A 333 -22.07 -26.09 -20.08
C LEU A 333 -22.35 -26.36 -21.57
N LEU A 334 -21.36 -26.17 -22.43
CA LEU A 334 -21.47 -26.49 -23.85
C LEU A 334 -21.65 -28.00 -24.08
N ALA A 335 -20.86 -28.82 -23.43
CA ALA A 335 -20.99 -30.29 -23.54
C ALA A 335 -22.37 -30.76 -23.07
N PHE A 336 -22.89 -30.24 -21.98
CA PHE A 336 -24.24 -30.52 -21.49
C PHE A 336 -25.33 -30.07 -22.47
N SER A 337 -25.21 -28.84 -23.00
CA SER A 337 -26.14 -28.32 -23.99
C SER A 337 -26.19 -29.16 -25.26
N VAL A 338 -25.05 -29.56 -25.80
CA VAL A 338 -24.96 -30.43 -26.96
C VAL A 338 -25.58 -31.83 -26.67
N ALA A 339 -25.29 -32.38 -25.48
CA ALA A 339 -25.87 -33.69 -25.10
C ALA A 339 -27.39 -33.63 -24.97
N THR A 340 -27.95 -32.55 -24.40
CA THR A 340 -29.39 -32.37 -24.26
C THR A 340 -30.09 -32.17 -25.61
N LEU A 341 -29.46 -31.38 -26.52
CA LEU A 341 -29.98 -31.15 -27.88
C LEU A 341 -30.00 -32.47 -28.69
N LYS A 342 -28.91 -33.26 -28.63
CA LYS A 342 -28.85 -34.57 -29.30
C LYS A 342 -29.92 -35.52 -28.75
N ARG A 343 -30.15 -35.59 -27.45
CA ARG A 343 -31.22 -36.39 -26.84
C ARG A 343 -32.60 -35.94 -27.32
N ARG A 344 -32.88 -34.66 -27.32
CA ARG A 344 -34.17 -34.12 -27.82
C ARG A 344 -34.39 -34.40 -29.29
N ALA A 345 -33.34 -34.32 -30.12
CA ALA A 345 -33.42 -34.69 -31.55
C ALA A 345 -33.73 -36.18 -31.76
N ALA A 346 -33.04 -37.05 -31.01
CA ALA A 346 -33.27 -38.49 -31.07
C ALA A 346 -34.70 -38.89 -30.63
N THR A 347 -35.26 -38.23 -29.58
CA THR A 347 -36.64 -38.48 -29.15
C THR A 347 -37.66 -37.99 -30.16
N ARG A 348 -37.41 -36.91 -30.90
CA ARG A 348 -38.31 -36.43 -31.96
C ARG A 348 -38.31 -37.37 -33.17
N SER A 349 -37.16 -37.95 -33.57
CA SER A 349 -37.10 -38.91 -34.67
C SER A 349 -37.84 -40.22 -34.36
N SER A 350 -37.78 -40.69 -33.11
CA SER A 350 -38.49 -41.92 -32.69
C SER A 350 -40.01 -41.75 -32.60
N LEU A 351 -40.52 -40.54 -32.34
CA LEU A 351 -41.96 -40.23 -32.29
C LEU A 351 -42.53 -40.02 -33.70
N GLY A 352 -41.73 -39.61 -34.68
CA GLY A 352 -42.16 -39.43 -36.09
C GLY A 352 -42.23 -40.74 -36.87
N GLU A 353 -41.60 -41.84 -36.40
CA GLU A 353 -41.63 -43.16 -37.04
C GLU A 353 -42.80 -44.03 -36.56
N SER A 354 -43.51 -43.66 -35.49
CA SER A 354 -44.67 -44.40 -34.99
C SER A 354 -46.02 -43.94 -35.57
N ASP A 355 -46.06 -42.92 -36.42
CA ASP A 355 -47.27 -42.40 -37.06
C ASP A 355 -47.38 -42.73 -38.56
N VAL A 356 -46.66 -43.74 -39.08
CA VAL A 356 -46.81 -44.24 -40.45
C VAL A 356 -47.30 -45.67 -40.46
#